data_d0f178c11af68e616469b45c354bdd6c
#
_entry.id   d0f178c11af68e616469b45c354bdd6c
#
_cell.length_a   1.000
_cell.length_b   1.000
_cell.length_c   1.000
_cell.angle_alpha   90.00
_cell.angle_beta   90.00
_cell.angle_gamma   90.00
#
_symmetry.space_group_name_H-M   'P 1'
#
loop_
_entity.id
_entity.type
_entity.pdbx_description
1 polymer ?
#
loop_
_entity_poly.entity_id
_entity_poly.type
_entity_poly.pdbx_seq_one_letter_code
_entity_poly.pdbx_strand_id
1 'polypeptide(L)'
;MKPLLKESGSIYVCCDWESSLIIGKVLAEFFHVRNRITWQREKGRGAKANWKNGMEDIWYATNSDQFTFHLDAVKIRKKVIAPYRVDGKPKDWMESAEGNYRDTCPSNFWDDITIPFWSMAENTAHPTQKSEKLIAKIMLASSSEGDVVFDPFLGSGTTSVVAKKLGRHYVGVEQDLKYCIWSEQRLAMAENDPNIQGYVDGVFWERNSLPMQKSRSNASQSRKRNDKKSKKA
;
A
#
# COMPACT_ATOMS: atom_id res chain seq x y z
N MET A 1 -17.01 12.59 10.01
CA MET A 1 -16.07 11.46 9.96
C MET A 1 -15.99 10.70 11.29
N LYS A 2 -15.68 11.37 12.42
CA LYS A 2 -15.50 10.68 13.72
C LYS A 2 -16.64 9.73 14.11
N PRO A 3 -17.94 10.08 13.99
CA PRO A 3 -19.05 9.18 14.32
C PRO A 3 -19.17 7.93 13.43
N LEU A 4 -18.52 7.93 12.26
CA LEU A 4 -18.51 6.81 11.32
C LEU A 4 -17.39 5.82 11.58
N LEU A 5 -16.43 6.18 12.44
CA LEU A 5 -15.25 5.37 12.72
C LEU A 5 -15.48 4.54 13.98
N LYS A 6 -15.19 3.23 13.91
CA LYS A 6 -15.19 2.36 15.10
C LYS A 6 -14.22 2.92 16.15
N GLU A 7 -14.35 2.54 17.39
CA GLU A 7 -13.42 2.91 18.46
C GLU A 7 -11.98 2.49 18.11
N SER A 8 -11.81 1.27 17.60
CA SER A 8 -10.52 0.74 17.12
C SER A 8 -10.12 1.24 15.73
N GLY A 9 -10.90 2.14 15.12
CA GLY A 9 -10.73 2.55 13.73
C GLY A 9 -9.61 3.56 13.52
N SER A 10 -9.08 3.54 12.31
CA SER A 10 -8.00 4.41 11.84
C SER A 10 -8.44 5.31 10.72
N ILE A 11 -7.87 6.50 10.64
CA ILE A 11 -8.05 7.46 9.56
C ILE A 11 -6.69 7.82 8.95
N TYR A 12 -6.63 7.87 7.61
CA TYR A 12 -5.48 8.30 6.85
C TYR A 12 -5.88 9.44 5.92
N VAL A 13 -5.11 10.52 5.93
CA VAL A 13 -5.37 11.69 5.07
C VAL A 13 -4.12 11.98 4.25
N CYS A 14 -4.21 11.74 2.94
CA CYS A 14 -3.16 12.08 1.99
C CYS A 14 -3.28 13.56 1.59
N CYS A 15 -2.19 14.29 1.64
CA CYS A 15 -2.16 15.71 1.30
C CYS A 15 -0.79 16.16 0.79
N ASP A 16 -0.77 17.31 0.13
CA ASP A 16 0.46 17.99 -0.22
C ASP A 16 1.08 18.72 0.99
N TRP A 17 2.27 19.26 0.81
CA TRP A 17 3.00 19.95 1.86
C TRP A 17 2.31 21.24 2.34
N GLU A 18 1.57 21.95 1.47
CA GLU A 18 0.85 23.18 1.80
C GLU A 18 -0.31 22.90 2.75
N SER A 19 -1.11 21.89 2.42
CA SER A 19 -2.26 21.47 3.21
C SER A 19 -1.87 20.71 4.49
N SER A 20 -0.67 20.11 4.52
CA SER A 20 -0.23 19.20 5.58
C SER A 20 -0.30 19.81 6.97
N LEU A 21 0.13 21.06 7.14
CA LEU A 21 0.12 21.73 8.43
C LEU A 21 -1.29 21.95 8.97
N ILE A 22 -2.22 22.31 8.10
CA ILE A 22 -3.63 22.54 8.46
C ILE A 22 -4.29 21.22 8.81
N ILE A 23 -4.10 20.19 7.98
CA ILE A 23 -4.68 18.87 8.19
C ILE A 23 -4.19 18.24 9.49
N GLY A 24 -2.89 18.31 9.78
CA GLY A 24 -2.33 17.78 11.02
C GLY A 24 -2.93 18.46 12.26
N LYS A 25 -3.12 19.78 12.21
CA LYS A 25 -3.76 20.53 13.30
C LYS A 25 -5.20 20.11 13.49
N VAL A 26 -5.99 20.07 12.41
CA VAL A 26 -7.41 19.66 12.47
C VAL A 26 -7.55 18.22 12.97
N LEU A 27 -6.72 17.29 12.50
CA LEU A 27 -6.76 15.91 12.98
C LEU A 27 -6.49 15.82 14.49
N ALA A 28 -5.53 16.60 15.01
CA ALA A 28 -5.18 16.58 16.42
C ALA A 28 -6.32 17.10 17.35
N GLU A 29 -7.26 17.87 16.81
CA GLU A 29 -8.45 18.33 17.57
C GLU A 29 -9.48 17.21 17.77
N PHE A 30 -9.53 16.21 16.87
CA PHE A 30 -10.60 15.21 16.86
C PHE A 30 -10.12 13.79 17.07
N PHE A 31 -8.85 13.50 16.81
CA PHE A 31 -8.28 12.15 16.76
C PHE A 31 -6.93 12.07 17.48
N HIS A 32 -6.50 10.87 17.80
CA HIS A 32 -5.15 10.61 18.30
C HIS A 32 -4.19 10.49 17.11
N VAL A 33 -3.45 11.54 16.81
CA VAL A 33 -2.45 11.52 15.73
C VAL A 33 -1.31 10.58 16.12
N ARG A 34 -1.01 9.61 15.26
CA ARG A 34 0.02 8.58 15.46
C ARG A 34 1.29 8.90 14.69
N ASN A 35 1.15 9.21 13.41
CA ASN A 35 2.28 9.52 12.54
C ASN A 35 1.91 10.55 11.48
N ARG A 36 2.91 11.33 11.07
CA ARG A 36 3.00 11.89 9.74
C ARG A 36 3.94 11.01 8.94
N ILE A 37 3.45 10.39 7.89
CA ILE A 37 4.19 9.56 6.96
C ILE A 37 4.52 10.42 5.76
N THR A 38 5.80 10.46 5.37
CA THR A 38 6.23 11.14 4.14
C THR A 38 6.42 10.11 3.04
N TRP A 39 5.63 10.24 1.99
CA TRP A 39 5.75 9.40 0.81
C TRP A 39 6.57 10.11 -0.27
N GLN A 40 7.68 9.50 -0.67
CA GLN A 40 8.52 10.01 -1.76
C GLN A 40 7.86 9.74 -3.12
N ARG A 41 7.46 10.81 -3.80
CA ARG A 41 6.97 10.78 -5.18
C ARG A 41 8.13 11.03 -6.12
N GLU A 42 8.35 10.14 -7.10
CA GLU A 42 9.44 10.34 -8.09
C GLU A 42 9.08 11.31 -9.20
N LYS A 43 7.79 11.52 -9.47
CA LYS A 43 7.34 12.40 -10.54
C LYS A 43 6.90 13.75 -9.99
N GLY A 44 7.52 14.77 -10.45
CA GLY A 44 7.10 16.15 -10.39
C GLY A 44 7.77 16.86 -11.55
N ARG A 45 7.13 17.85 -12.14
CA ARG A 45 7.78 18.74 -13.10
C ARG A 45 8.93 19.46 -12.40
N GLY A 46 10.05 19.67 -13.10
CA GLY A 46 11.14 20.46 -12.56
C GLY A 46 10.65 21.86 -12.22
N ALA A 47 11.06 22.36 -11.06
CA ALA A 47 10.80 23.75 -10.70
C ALA A 47 11.90 24.64 -11.30
N LYS A 48 11.54 25.87 -11.68
CA LYS A 48 12.48 26.84 -12.25
C LYS A 48 13.04 27.80 -11.20
N ALA A 49 12.30 28.04 -10.12
CA ALA A 49 12.62 29.07 -9.12
C ALA A 49 12.63 28.56 -7.66
N ASN A 50 12.29 27.29 -7.45
CA ASN A 50 12.30 26.66 -6.13
C ASN A 50 12.68 25.18 -6.24
N TRP A 51 12.64 24.45 -5.11
CA TRP A 51 12.89 23.02 -5.11
C TRP A 51 11.68 22.25 -5.67
N LYS A 52 11.96 21.23 -6.46
CA LYS A 52 10.94 20.33 -6.99
C LYS A 52 10.19 19.63 -5.84
N ASN A 53 8.86 19.71 -5.85
CA ASN A 53 8.05 18.95 -4.91
C ASN A 53 8.11 17.44 -5.22
N GLY A 54 8.83 16.70 -4.39
CA GLY A 54 9.10 15.27 -4.56
C GLY A 54 8.41 14.38 -3.53
N MET A 55 7.54 14.93 -2.68
CA MET A 55 6.88 14.17 -1.61
C MET A 55 5.42 14.58 -1.41
N GLU A 56 4.66 13.68 -0.79
CA GLU A 56 3.34 13.93 -0.19
C GLU A 56 3.35 13.44 1.25
N ASP A 57 2.53 14.08 2.09
CA ASP A 57 2.30 13.65 3.45
C ASP A 57 1.04 12.79 3.56
N ILE A 58 1.10 11.80 4.46
CA ILE A 58 -0.04 10.98 4.84
C ILE A 58 -0.14 11.05 6.37
N TRP A 59 -1.17 11.71 6.84
CA TRP A 59 -1.46 11.76 8.26
C TRP A 59 -2.18 10.50 8.69
N TYR A 60 -1.65 9.82 9.69
CA TYR A 60 -2.23 8.64 10.33
C TYR A 60 -2.72 9.01 11.73
N ALA A 61 -3.99 8.79 11.98
CA ALA A 61 -4.60 9.00 13.28
C ALA A 61 -5.59 7.88 13.62
N THR A 62 -5.93 7.73 14.90
CA THR A 62 -6.86 6.72 15.40
C THR A 62 -7.96 7.36 16.22
N ASN A 63 -9.12 6.68 16.30
CA ASN A 63 -10.26 7.18 17.07
C ASN A 63 -10.04 7.06 18.59
N SER A 64 -9.25 6.07 19.03
CA SER A 64 -8.87 5.86 20.43
C SER A 64 -7.43 5.33 20.52
N ASP A 65 -6.97 5.06 21.76
CA ASP A 65 -5.68 4.38 22.00
C ASP A 65 -5.76 2.86 21.84
N GLN A 66 -6.96 2.30 21.74
CA GLN A 66 -7.21 0.88 21.44
C GLN A 66 -7.49 0.71 19.94
N PHE A 67 -6.44 0.66 19.12
CA PHE A 67 -6.56 0.61 17.68
C PHE A 67 -5.91 -0.64 17.09
N THR A 68 -6.38 -1.01 15.88
CA THR A 68 -5.81 -2.11 15.11
C THR A 68 -4.55 -1.66 14.38
N PHE A 69 -3.43 -2.39 14.58
CA PHE A 69 -2.22 -2.21 13.79
C PHE A 69 -1.44 -3.52 13.61
N HIS A 70 -1.41 -4.03 12.39
CA HIS A 70 -0.77 -5.29 12.02
C HIS A 70 0.63 -5.04 11.44
N LEU A 71 1.64 -4.87 12.30
CA LEU A 71 3.01 -4.57 11.89
C LEU A 71 3.60 -5.64 10.97
N ASP A 72 3.33 -6.91 11.24
CA ASP A 72 3.87 -8.02 10.44
C ASP A 72 3.28 -8.08 9.02
N ALA A 73 2.07 -7.59 8.81
CA ALA A 73 1.41 -7.55 7.51
C ALA A 73 1.99 -6.49 6.55
N VAL A 74 2.83 -5.58 7.07
CA VAL A 74 3.37 -4.44 6.29
C VAL A 74 4.90 -4.46 6.19
N LYS A 75 5.54 -5.57 6.52
CA LYS A 75 6.99 -5.72 6.35
C LYS A 75 7.42 -5.49 4.91
N ILE A 76 8.61 -4.90 4.76
CA ILE A 76 9.23 -4.63 3.46
C ILE A 76 10.42 -5.56 3.29
N ARG A 77 10.44 -6.31 2.19
CA ARG A 77 11.57 -7.13 1.78
C ARG A 77 12.61 -6.27 1.10
N LYS A 78 13.76 -6.16 1.74
CA LYS A 78 14.90 -5.36 1.28
C LYS A 78 16.08 -6.25 0.94
N LYS A 79 16.80 -5.89 -0.13
CA LYS A 79 18.06 -6.54 -0.48
C LYS A 79 19.11 -6.23 0.59
N VAL A 80 19.83 -7.27 1.04
CA VAL A 80 20.93 -7.11 2.00
C VAL A 80 22.21 -6.76 1.25
N ILE A 81 22.75 -5.57 1.52
CA ILE A 81 23.97 -5.08 0.89
C ILE A 81 25.22 -5.63 1.62
N ALA A 82 25.17 -5.62 2.96
CA ALA A 82 26.25 -6.12 3.82
C ALA A 82 25.71 -7.25 4.71
N PRO A 83 25.84 -8.52 4.27
CA PRO A 83 25.29 -9.66 5.02
C PRO A 83 26.11 -9.93 6.28
N TYR A 84 25.54 -9.66 7.44
CA TYR A 84 26.15 -9.97 8.74
C TYR A 84 25.79 -11.40 9.17
N ARG A 85 26.80 -12.15 9.62
CA ARG A 85 26.64 -13.52 10.10
C ARG A 85 27.09 -13.64 11.57
N VAL A 86 26.39 -14.46 12.32
CA VAL A 86 26.78 -14.88 13.67
C VAL A 86 26.98 -16.40 13.63
N ASP A 87 28.13 -16.88 14.08
CA ASP A 87 28.50 -18.30 14.03
C ASP A 87 28.30 -18.95 12.64
N GLY A 88 28.66 -18.22 11.59
CA GLY A 88 28.55 -18.69 10.21
C GLY A 88 27.13 -18.66 9.61
N LYS A 89 26.10 -18.35 10.42
CA LYS A 89 24.69 -18.31 9.98
C LYS A 89 24.21 -16.87 9.76
N PRO A 90 23.30 -16.64 8.80
CA PRO A 90 22.62 -15.35 8.65
C PRO A 90 21.95 -14.92 9.96
N LYS A 91 22.20 -13.68 10.43
CA LYS A 91 21.63 -13.19 11.69
C LYS A 91 20.13 -12.89 11.56
N ASP A 92 19.74 -12.15 10.54
CA ASP A 92 18.38 -11.60 10.37
C ASP A 92 17.98 -11.44 8.88
N TRP A 93 18.57 -12.29 8.03
CA TRP A 93 18.33 -12.26 6.59
C TRP A 93 18.25 -13.68 6.00
N MET A 94 17.69 -13.80 4.80
CA MET A 94 17.45 -15.05 4.10
C MET A 94 18.34 -15.13 2.86
N GLU A 95 18.95 -16.29 2.63
CA GLU A 95 19.61 -16.60 1.36
C GLU A 95 18.58 -17.08 0.34
N SER A 96 18.71 -16.65 -0.90
CA SER A 96 17.96 -17.16 -2.03
C SER A 96 18.80 -17.17 -3.29
N ALA A 97 18.34 -17.88 -4.33
CA ALA A 97 19.02 -17.94 -5.62
C ALA A 97 19.12 -16.55 -6.28
N GLU A 98 18.18 -15.66 -6.00
CA GLU A 98 18.13 -14.30 -6.55
C GLU A 98 18.86 -13.27 -5.66
N GLY A 99 19.42 -13.68 -4.53
CA GLY A 99 20.17 -12.81 -3.61
C GLY A 99 19.75 -12.95 -2.14
N ASN A 100 20.33 -12.11 -1.31
CA ASN A 100 20.09 -12.09 0.13
C ASN A 100 19.06 -11.02 0.48
N TYR A 101 18.05 -11.35 1.25
CA TYR A 101 16.95 -10.47 1.60
C TYR A 101 16.66 -10.47 3.09
N ARG A 102 16.12 -9.35 3.57
CA ARG A 102 15.63 -9.20 4.94
C ARG A 102 14.25 -8.55 4.93
N ASP A 103 13.33 -9.06 5.74
CA ASP A 103 12.02 -8.45 5.94
C ASP A 103 12.11 -7.48 7.12
N THR A 104 11.96 -6.17 6.85
CA THR A 104 12.10 -5.09 7.83
C THR A 104 10.76 -4.41 8.08
N CYS A 105 10.56 -3.93 9.31
CA CYS A 105 9.44 -3.05 9.62
C CYS A 105 9.56 -1.74 8.85
N PRO A 106 8.49 -1.22 8.24
CA PRO A 106 8.52 0.06 7.56
C PRO A 106 8.68 1.22 8.56
N SER A 107 9.39 2.26 8.16
CA SER A 107 9.39 3.55 8.85
C SER A 107 8.24 4.43 8.37
N ASN A 108 8.15 5.64 8.91
CA ASN A 108 7.23 6.67 8.42
C ASN A 108 7.78 7.46 7.20
N PHE A 109 8.85 7.00 6.59
CA PHE A 109 9.36 7.49 5.30
C PHE A 109 9.23 6.38 4.27
N TRP A 110 8.34 6.58 3.27
CA TRP A 110 8.02 5.60 2.26
C TRP A 110 8.66 5.94 0.91
N ASP A 111 9.75 5.29 0.61
CA ASP A 111 10.51 5.39 -0.64
C ASP A 111 10.29 4.19 -1.57
N ASP A 112 9.59 3.17 -1.09
CA ASP A 112 9.34 1.92 -1.80
C ASP A 112 8.14 1.94 -2.75
N ILE A 113 7.35 3.02 -2.77
CA ILE A 113 6.09 3.12 -3.50
C ILE A 113 6.22 4.12 -4.65
N THR A 114 5.96 3.66 -5.88
CA THR A 114 5.89 4.52 -7.06
C THR A 114 4.47 5.03 -7.30
N ILE A 115 4.33 6.16 -7.98
CA ILE A 115 3.03 6.56 -8.54
C ILE A 115 2.68 5.62 -9.70
N PRO A 116 1.39 5.43 -10.02
CA PRO A 116 1.00 4.66 -11.19
C PRO A 116 1.58 5.25 -12.48
N PHE A 117 2.30 4.42 -13.25
CA PHE A 117 2.81 4.78 -14.56
C PHE A 117 1.85 4.33 -15.65
N TRP A 118 1.92 4.97 -16.82
CA TRP A 118 1.09 4.64 -17.98
C TRP A 118 1.13 3.16 -18.40
N SER A 119 2.23 2.45 -18.11
CA SER A 119 2.38 1.02 -18.41
C SER A 119 1.86 0.07 -17.32
N MET A 120 1.38 0.60 -16.20
CA MET A 120 0.82 -0.22 -15.11
C MET A 120 -0.67 -0.43 -15.36
N ALA A 121 -1.14 -1.66 -15.13
CA ALA A 121 -2.55 -2.02 -15.32
C ALA A 121 -3.52 -1.20 -14.44
N GLU A 122 -3.06 -0.78 -13.27
CA GLU A 122 -3.84 0.06 -12.35
C GLU A 122 -4.01 1.52 -12.79
N ASN A 123 -3.22 1.98 -13.79
CA ASN A 123 -3.17 3.40 -14.15
C ASN A 123 -4.44 3.86 -14.85
N THR A 124 -4.91 5.04 -14.47
CA THR A 124 -5.96 5.78 -15.17
C THR A 124 -5.50 7.20 -15.48
N ALA A 125 -6.27 7.96 -16.23
CA ALA A 125 -5.98 9.37 -16.47
C ALA A 125 -6.36 10.30 -15.30
N HIS A 126 -6.69 9.75 -14.13
CA HIS A 126 -6.98 10.55 -12.93
C HIS A 126 -5.72 11.26 -12.43
N PRO A 127 -5.73 12.59 -12.24
CA PRO A 127 -4.52 13.39 -12.04
C PRO A 127 -3.81 13.10 -10.70
N THR A 128 -4.54 12.67 -9.69
CA THR A 128 -4.05 12.43 -8.33
C THR A 128 -4.25 10.99 -7.86
N GLN A 129 -4.37 10.05 -8.79
CA GLN A 129 -4.53 8.63 -8.44
C GLN A 129 -3.43 8.15 -7.51
N LYS A 130 -3.81 7.51 -6.42
CA LYS A 130 -2.89 6.79 -5.53
C LYS A 130 -2.63 5.39 -6.07
N SER A 131 -1.44 4.84 -5.80
CA SER A 131 -1.14 3.46 -6.20
C SER A 131 -1.84 2.44 -5.31
N GLU A 132 -2.18 1.28 -5.88
CA GLU A 132 -2.75 0.18 -5.12
C GLU A 132 -1.80 -0.29 -4.00
N LYS A 133 -0.49 -0.27 -4.22
CA LYS A 133 0.52 -0.61 -3.21
C LYS A 133 0.45 0.30 -1.98
N LEU A 134 0.24 1.61 -2.18
CA LEU A 134 0.12 2.58 -1.09
C LEU A 134 -1.12 2.28 -0.24
N ILE A 135 -2.27 2.12 -0.90
CA ILE A 135 -3.53 1.85 -0.22
C ILE A 135 -3.51 0.47 0.47
N ALA A 136 -2.90 -0.55 -0.17
CA ALA A 136 -2.74 -1.87 0.44
C ALA A 136 -1.91 -1.81 1.74
N LYS A 137 -0.83 -1.03 1.75
CA LYS A 137 0.01 -0.86 2.94
C LYS A 137 -0.76 -0.23 4.10
N ILE A 138 -1.56 0.82 3.83
CA ILE A 138 -2.46 1.44 4.80
C ILE A 138 -3.50 0.42 5.30
N MET A 139 -4.17 -0.24 4.39
CA MET A 139 -5.28 -1.13 4.68
C MET A 139 -4.86 -2.37 5.47
N LEU A 140 -3.76 -3.00 5.07
CA LEU A 140 -3.19 -4.15 5.78
C LEU A 140 -2.69 -3.80 7.17
N ALA A 141 -2.17 -2.58 7.37
CA ALA A 141 -1.76 -2.12 8.69
C ALA A 141 -2.94 -1.97 9.65
N SER A 142 -4.08 -1.45 9.18
CA SER A 142 -5.11 -0.91 10.08
C SER A 142 -6.49 -1.53 9.92
N SER A 143 -6.59 -2.67 9.23
CA SER A 143 -7.85 -3.41 9.09
C SER A 143 -7.61 -4.91 8.94
N SER A 144 -8.64 -5.69 9.28
CA SER A 144 -8.72 -7.13 9.06
C SER A 144 -9.64 -7.46 7.88
N GLU A 145 -9.55 -8.69 7.36
CA GLU A 145 -10.48 -9.18 6.35
C GLU A 145 -11.93 -9.10 6.89
N GLY A 146 -12.87 -8.67 6.04
CA GLY A 146 -14.27 -8.42 6.41
C GLY A 146 -14.53 -7.05 7.06
N ASP A 147 -13.52 -6.26 7.41
CA ASP A 147 -13.74 -4.89 7.87
C ASP A 147 -14.24 -3.98 6.74
N VAL A 148 -14.89 -2.87 7.11
CA VAL A 148 -15.39 -1.85 6.19
C VAL A 148 -14.38 -0.73 6.05
N VAL A 149 -14.04 -0.39 4.81
CA VAL A 149 -13.20 0.75 4.45
C VAL A 149 -14.07 1.81 3.80
N PHE A 150 -13.94 3.06 4.24
CA PHE A 150 -14.70 4.19 3.71
C PHE A 150 -13.77 5.24 3.11
N ASP A 151 -14.04 5.63 1.87
CA ASP A 151 -13.33 6.70 1.16
C ASP A 151 -14.33 7.75 0.66
N PRO A 152 -14.41 8.94 1.31
CA PRO A 152 -15.34 10.00 0.92
C PRO A 152 -14.88 10.79 -0.32
N PHE A 153 -13.67 10.52 -0.86
CA PHE A 153 -13.09 11.17 -2.03
C PHE A 153 -12.51 10.11 -2.98
N LEU A 154 -13.39 9.19 -3.43
CA LEU A 154 -13.00 7.93 -4.04
C LEU A 154 -12.14 8.07 -5.31
N GLY A 155 -12.39 9.12 -6.12
CA GLY A 155 -11.69 9.33 -7.38
C GLY A 155 -11.83 8.14 -8.32
N SER A 156 -10.71 7.64 -8.83
CA SER A 156 -10.68 6.48 -9.72
C SER A 156 -10.84 5.13 -9.00
N GLY A 157 -11.23 5.10 -7.73
CA GLY A 157 -11.61 3.89 -7.00
C GLY A 157 -10.47 3.04 -6.44
N THR A 158 -9.27 3.57 -6.27
CA THR A 158 -8.14 2.77 -5.78
C THR A 158 -8.44 2.12 -4.43
N THR A 159 -9.08 2.84 -3.51
CA THR A 159 -9.45 2.32 -2.18
C THR A 159 -10.41 1.14 -2.29
N SER A 160 -11.47 1.26 -3.08
CA SER A 160 -12.45 0.18 -3.29
C SER A 160 -11.84 -1.05 -3.96
N VAL A 161 -10.99 -0.83 -4.97
CA VAL A 161 -10.28 -1.90 -5.69
C VAL A 161 -9.37 -2.69 -4.75
N VAL A 162 -8.58 -2.00 -3.94
CA VAL A 162 -7.68 -2.65 -2.98
C VAL A 162 -8.47 -3.36 -1.88
N ALA A 163 -9.54 -2.76 -1.38
CA ALA A 163 -10.43 -3.40 -0.40
C ALA A 163 -10.98 -4.72 -0.95
N LYS A 164 -11.48 -4.73 -2.19
CA LYS A 164 -11.96 -5.94 -2.87
C LYS A 164 -10.85 -7.00 -3.00
N LYS A 165 -9.66 -6.61 -3.48
CA LYS A 165 -8.50 -7.52 -3.63
C LYS A 165 -8.04 -8.13 -2.31
N LEU A 166 -8.22 -7.43 -1.20
CA LEU A 166 -7.80 -7.84 0.14
C LEU A 166 -8.94 -8.40 1.01
N GLY A 167 -10.14 -8.61 0.46
CA GLY A 167 -11.27 -9.20 1.19
C GLY A 167 -11.91 -8.27 2.23
N ARG A 168 -11.86 -6.94 2.01
CA ARG A 168 -12.56 -5.95 2.84
C ARG A 168 -13.83 -5.49 2.14
N HIS A 169 -14.82 -5.08 2.93
CA HIS A 169 -15.96 -4.33 2.40
C HIS A 169 -15.55 -2.87 2.15
N TYR A 170 -16.20 -2.22 1.22
CA TYR A 170 -15.88 -0.83 0.90
C TYR A 170 -17.13 0.01 0.65
N VAL A 171 -17.03 1.27 1.02
CA VAL A 171 -17.99 2.33 0.70
C VAL A 171 -17.19 3.52 0.19
N GLY A 172 -17.56 4.05 -0.96
CA GLY A 172 -16.90 5.21 -1.57
C GLY A 172 -17.90 6.26 -2.00
N VAL A 173 -17.49 7.53 -1.98
CA VAL A 173 -18.27 8.65 -2.49
C VAL A 173 -17.43 9.37 -3.54
N GLU A 174 -18.04 9.61 -4.71
CA GLU A 174 -17.43 10.35 -5.82
C GLU A 174 -18.53 11.15 -6.51
N GLN A 175 -18.26 12.44 -6.81
CA GLN A 175 -19.22 13.32 -7.45
C GLN A 175 -19.12 13.34 -8.98
N ASP A 176 -17.93 12.99 -9.53
CA ASP A 176 -17.69 12.99 -10.97
C ASP A 176 -18.07 11.62 -11.57
N LEU A 177 -19.09 11.59 -12.41
CA LEU A 177 -19.57 10.38 -13.06
C LEU A 177 -18.46 9.64 -13.84
N LYS A 178 -17.54 10.36 -14.46
CA LYS A 178 -16.40 9.76 -15.17
C LYS A 178 -15.53 8.95 -14.24
N TYR A 179 -15.26 9.46 -13.04
CA TYR A 179 -14.44 8.74 -12.05
C TYR A 179 -15.21 7.57 -11.44
N CYS A 180 -16.51 7.71 -11.24
CA CYS A 180 -17.37 6.57 -10.86
C CYS A 180 -17.27 5.43 -11.89
N ILE A 181 -17.37 5.74 -13.18
CA ILE A 181 -17.25 4.75 -14.27
C ILE A 181 -15.87 4.06 -14.24
N TRP A 182 -14.79 4.81 -14.04
CA TRP A 182 -13.46 4.22 -13.93
C TRP A 182 -13.32 3.34 -12.69
N SER A 183 -13.91 3.73 -11.58
CA SER A 183 -13.95 2.92 -10.37
C SER A 183 -14.62 1.57 -10.60
N GLU A 184 -15.80 1.57 -11.24
CA GLU A 184 -16.54 0.35 -11.57
C GLU A 184 -15.77 -0.55 -12.55
N GLN A 185 -15.15 0.02 -13.58
CA GLN A 185 -14.31 -0.74 -14.52
C GLN A 185 -13.14 -1.40 -13.81
N ARG A 186 -12.45 -0.70 -12.92
CA ARG A 186 -11.34 -1.25 -12.13
C ARG A 186 -11.81 -2.31 -11.14
N LEU A 187 -12.98 -2.15 -10.53
CA LEU A 187 -13.58 -3.16 -9.67
C LEU A 187 -13.91 -4.46 -10.42
N ALA A 188 -14.42 -4.36 -11.66
CA ALA A 188 -14.65 -5.52 -12.51
C ALA A 188 -13.33 -6.22 -12.90
N MET A 189 -12.27 -5.45 -13.18
CA MET A 189 -10.93 -6.02 -13.44
C MET A 189 -10.36 -6.74 -12.22
N ALA A 190 -10.57 -6.21 -11.02
CA ALA A 190 -10.08 -6.79 -9.78
C ALA A 190 -10.67 -8.18 -9.45
N GLU A 191 -11.80 -8.55 -10.04
CA GLU A 191 -12.37 -9.90 -9.92
C GLU A 191 -11.49 -10.97 -10.56
N ASN A 192 -10.82 -10.62 -11.64
CA ASN A 192 -9.99 -11.53 -12.41
C ASN A 192 -8.51 -11.44 -12.05
N ASP A 193 -8.08 -10.31 -11.48
CA ASP A 193 -6.70 -10.08 -11.04
C ASP A 193 -6.63 -9.54 -9.59
N PRO A 194 -6.51 -10.42 -8.61
CA PRO A 194 -6.37 -10.02 -7.21
C PRO A 194 -4.96 -9.54 -6.84
N ASN A 195 -4.01 -9.55 -7.77
CA ASN A 195 -2.63 -9.18 -7.48
C ASN A 195 -2.50 -7.68 -7.26
N ILE A 196 -1.62 -7.32 -6.34
CA ILE A 196 -1.21 -5.94 -6.08
C ILE A 196 0.28 -5.84 -6.42
N GLN A 197 0.63 -5.00 -7.38
CA GLN A 197 2.03 -4.83 -7.78
C GLN A 197 2.88 -4.34 -6.62
N GLY A 198 3.97 -5.05 -6.32
CA GLY A 198 4.87 -4.73 -5.21
C GLY A 198 4.44 -5.33 -3.87
N TYR A 199 3.39 -6.16 -3.84
CA TYR A 199 3.00 -6.96 -2.68
C TYR A 199 2.85 -8.42 -3.11
N VAL A 200 3.78 -9.28 -2.70
CA VAL A 200 3.83 -10.70 -3.09
C VAL A 200 4.24 -11.54 -1.88
N ASP A 201 3.59 -12.69 -1.70
CA ASP A 201 3.86 -13.64 -0.61
C ASP A 201 3.76 -12.98 0.80
N GLY A 202 2.80 -12.07 0.98
CA GLY A 202 2.54 -11.41 2.26
C GLY A 202 3.54 -10.33 2.66
N VAL A 203 4.43 -9.90 1.76
CA VAL A 203 5.42 -8.84 2.03
C VAL A 203 5.44 -7.80 0.92
N PHE A 204 5.74 -6.56 1.29
CA PHE A 204 6.02 -5.50 0.34
C PHE A 204 7.46 -5.60 -0.17
N TRP A 205 7.67 -5.16 -1.40
CA TRP A 205 8.97 -5.17 -2.05
C TRP A 205 9.47 -3.76 -2.31
N GLU A 206 10.79 -3.58 -2.29
CA GLU A 206 11.42 -2.32 -2.72
C GLU A 206 11.06 -1.97 -4.17
N ARG A 207 11.29 -0.72 -4.55
CA ARG A 207 11.21 -0.28 -5.95
C ARG A 207 12.15 -1.10 -6.83
N ASN A 208 11.81 -1.18 -8.11
CA ASN A 208 12.64 -1.84 -9.14
C ASN A 208 12.91 -3.34 -8.91
N SER A 209 12.11 -4.01 -8.07
CA SER A 209 12.22 -5.45 -7.79
C SER A 209 11.24 -6.31 -8.60
N LEU A 210 10.53 -5.76 -9.58
CA LEU A 210 9.51 -6.45 -10.38
C LEU A 210 9.98 -7.77 -11.04
N PRO A 211 11.19 -7.87 -11.61
CA PRO A 211 11.67 -9.13 -12.18
C PRO A 211 11.74 -10.26 -11.15
N MET A 212 12.17 -9.96 -9.92
CA MET A 212 12.29 -10.92 -8.82
C MET A 212 10.91 -11.34 -8.27
N GLN A 213 9.92 -10.44 -8.28
CA GLN A 213 8.54 -10.74 -7.89
C GLN A 213 7.90 -11.72 -8.88
N LYS A 214 8.11 -11.54 -10.19
CA LYS A 214 7.57 -12.41 -11.25
C LYS A 214 8.15 -13.82 -11.21
N SER A 215 9.43 -13.99 -10.91
CA SER A 215 10.04 -15.31 -10.79
C SER A 215 9.43 -16.14 -9.66
N ARG A 216 9.10 -15.51 -8.54
CA ARG A 216 8.47 -16.17 -7.38
C ARG A 216 7.00 -16.49 -7.60
N SER A 217 6.23 -15.61 -8.22
CA SER A 217 4.82 -15.88 -8.53
C SER A 217 4.67 -17.09 -9.45
N ASN A 218 5.57 -17.27 -10.43
CA ASN A 218 5.60 -18.45 -11.29
C ASN A 218 5.99 -19.71 -10.52
N ALA A 219 6.94 -19.63 -9.58
CA ALA A 219 7.36 -20.76 -8.75
C ALA A 219 6.27 -21.21 -7.76
N SER A 220 5.53 -20.27 -7.17
CA SER A 220 4.43 -20.59 -6.25
C SER A 220 3.22 -21.19 -6.98
N GLN A 221 2.91 -20.74 -8.19
CA GLN A 221 1.86 -21.32 -9.02
C GLN A 221 2.20 -22.75 -9.49
N SER A 222 3.46 -23.01 -9.81
CA SER A 222 3.90 -24.36 -10.19
C SER A 222 3.84 -25.34 -9.00
N ARG A 223 4.18 -24.94 -7.80
CA ARG A 223 4.03 -25.74 -6.57
C ARG A 223 2.57 -26.04 -6.28
N LYS A 224 1.67 -25.05 -6.32
CA LYS A 224 0.21 -25.28 -6.11
C LYS A 224 -0.42 -26.20 -7.17
N ARG A 225 0.10 -26.21 -8.40
CA ARG A 225 -0.35 -27.15 -9.45
C ARG A 225 0.13 -28.57 -9.19
N ASN A 226 1.35 -28.76 -8.69
CA ASN A 226 1.89 -30.07 -8.36
C ASN A 226 1.21 -30.67 -7.12
N ASP A 227 0.94 -29.87 -6.07
CA ASP A 227 0.21 -30.31 -4.88
C ASP A 227 -1.24 -30.71 -5.17
N LYS A 228 -1.90 -30.06 -6.16
CA LYS A 228 -3.24 -30.47 -6.60
C LYS A 228 -3.23 -31.76 -7.45
N LYS A 229 -2.13 -32.08 -8.12
CA LYS A 229 -2.00 -33.33 -8.88
C LYS A 229 -1.69 -34.51 -7.95
N SER A 230 -0.87 -34.30 -6.91
CA SER A 230 -0.53 -35.35 -5.93
C SER A 230 -1.69 -35.72 -4.98
N LYS A 231 -2.70 -34.84 -4.83
CA LYS A 231 -3.92 -35.13 -4.03
C LYS A 231 -5.05 -35.77 -4.85
N LYS A 232 -4.86 -35.99 -6.16
CA LYS A 232 -5.82 -36.65 -7.06
C LYS A 232 -5.35 -38.01 -7.59
N ALA A 233 -4.16 -38.42 -7.22
CA ALA A 233 -3.62 -39.76 -7.41
C ALA A 233 -3.63 -40.52 -6.06
#